data_79e155b50eac3806d4d341655c2a5af2
#
_entry.id   79e155b50eac3806d4d341655c2a5af2
#
_cell.length_a   1.000
_cell.length_b   1.000
_cell.length_c   1.000
_cell.angle_alpha   90.00
_cell.angle_beta   90.00
_cell.angle_gamma   90.00
#
_symmetry.space_group_name_H-M   'P 1'
#
loop_
_entity.id
_entity.type
_entity.pdbx_description
1 polymer ?
#
loop_
_entity_poly.entity_id
_entity_poly.type
_entity_poly.pdbx_seq_one_letter_code
_entity_poly.pdbx_strand_id
1 'polypeptide(L)'
;MSQIPFTVSARTAKLIGQENFSNAEGAIIELVKNTYDADSQYCFILFENIGTLNATIYIIDFGCGMNDTTIQNCWMTIGTDDKLFNIKSDNGRIKTGAKGIGRFALNRLGNYTTMYTVPEKSDIGYKWTVDWSYFDKPGITVSDLSLIHI
;
A
#
# COMPACT_ATOMS: atom_id res chain seq x y z
N MET A 1 -30.00 -3.92 23.54
CA MET A 1 -28.68 -3.30 23.83
C MET A 1 -28.13 -2.79 22.50
N SER A 2 -27.80 -1.51 22.41
CA SER A 2 -27.15 -0.95 21.21
C SER A 2 -25.65 -1.28 21.27
N GLN A 3 -25.11 -1.87 20.20
CA GLN A 3 -23.67 -2.07 20.07
C GLN A 3 -23.05 -0.78 19.51
N ILE A 4 -22.03 -0.27 20.16
CA ILE A 4 -21.27 0.89 19.70
C ILE A 4 -19.95 0.34 19.14
N PRO A 5 -19.72 0.38 17.81
CA PRO A 5 -18.49 -0.12 17.21
C PRO A 5 -17.31 0.84 17.50
N PHE A 6 -16.11 0.29 17.55
CA PHE A 6 -14.90 1.10 17.52
C PHE A 6 -14.73 1.75 16.13
N THR A 7 -14.36 3.02 16.10
CA THR A 7 -13.98 3.73 14.87
C THR A 7 -12.49 4.03 14.90
N VAL A 8 -11.83 3.87 13.76
CA VAL A 8 -10.40 4.17 13.63
C VAL A 8 -10.24 5.49 12.89
N SER A 9 -9.62 6.48 13.55
CA SER A 9 -9.30 7.74 12.90
C SER A 9 -8.24 7.53 11.81
N ALA A 10 -8.31 8.33 10.75
CA ALA A 10 -7.30 8.32 9.69
C ALA A 10 -5.89 8.55 10.24
N ARG A 11 -5.74 9.46 11.20
CA ARG A 11 -4.47 9.74 11.87
C ARG A 11 -3.86 8.51 12.55
N THR A 12 -4.67 7.64 13.15
CA THR A 12 -4.17 6.39 13.77
C THR A 12 -3.52 5.48 12.72
N ALA A 13 -4.13 5.33 11.54
CA ALA A 13 -3.56 4.55 10.45
C ALA A 13 -2.21 5.12 9.98
N LYS A 14 -2.10 6.44 9.88
CA LYS A 14 -0.84 7.12 9.54
C LYS A 14 0.23 6.91 10.59
N LEU A 15 -0.12 7.01 11.88
CA LEU A 15 0.81 6.77 13.00
C LEU A 15 1.35 5.32 13.00
N ILE A 16 0.49 4.33 12.74
CA ILE A 16 0.92 2.93 12.60
C ILE A 16 2.01 2.80 11.52
N GLY A 17 1.83 3.47 10.37
CA GLY A 17 2.85 3.50 9.33
C GLY A 17 4.14 4.18 9.80
N GLN A 18 4.03 5.34 10.43
CA GLN A 18 5.18 6.10 10.89
C GLN A 18 6.00 5.40 11.98
N GLU A 19 5.35 4.69 12.89
CA GLU A 19 6.03 3.92 13.96
C GLU A 19 6.72 2.68 13.43
N ASN A 20 6.15 2.01 12.42
CA ASN A 20 6.75 0.80 11.85
C ASN A 20 7.85 1.08 10.81
N PHE A 21 7.86 2.28 10.20
CA PHE A 21 8.85 2.67 9.19
C PHE A 21 9.57 3.94 9.64
N SER A 22 10.69 3.77 10.31
CA SER A 22 11.45 4.87 10.92
C SER A 22 12.13 5.79 9.90
N ASN A 23 12.43 5.29 8.69
CA ASN A 23 13.14 6.00 7.63
C ASN A 23 12.64 5.63 6.23
N ALA A 24 13.09 6.39 5.23
CA ALA A 24 12.72 6.19 3.82
C ALA A 24 13.26 4.87 3.26
N GLU A 25 14.45 4.45 3.68
CA GLU A 25 15.09 3.20 3.25
C GLU A 25 14.24 1.99 3.66
N GLY A 26 13.78 1.96 4.92
CA GLY A 26 12.88 0.92 5.42
C GLY A 26 11.56 0.87 4.64
N ALA A 27 11.03 2.05 4.27
CA ALA A 27 9.84 2.14 3.45
C ALA A 27 10.06 1.56 2.04
N ILE A 28 11.17 1.87 1.39
CA ILE A 28 11.52 1.30 0.07
C ILE A 28 11.70 -0.22 0.17
N ILE A 29 12.40 -0.71 1.18
CA ILE A 29 12.60 -2.16 1.39
C ILE A 29 11.25 -2.87 1.50
N GLU A 30 10.29 -2.30 2.22
CA GLU A 30 8.97 -2.92 2.36
C GLU A 30 8.20 -2.97 1.04
N LEU A 31 8.32 -1.94 0.20
CA LEU A 31 7.72 -1.95 -1.14
C LEU A 31 8.40 -2.98 -2.06
N VAL A 32 9.72 -3.12 -1.99
CA VAL A 32 10.45 -4.18 -2.71
C VAL A 32 10.00 -5.57 -2.24
N LYS A 33 9.75 -5.78 -0.95
CA LYS A 33 9.17 -7.03 -0.46
C LYS A 33 7.78 -7.29 -1.04
N ASN A 34 6.97 -6.26 -1.21
CA ASN A 34 5.66 -6.42 -1.84
C ASN A 34 5.80 -6.87 -3.30
N THR A 35 6.77 -6.35 -4.06
CA THR A 35 7.03 -6.83 -5.44
C THR A 35 7.49 -8.29 -5.47
N TYR A 36 8.30 -8.71 -4.50
CA TYR A 36 8.69 -10.10 -4.35
C TYR A 36 7.49 -11.01 -4.03
N ASP A 37 6.62 -10.56 -3.12
CA ASP A 37 5.41 -11.30 -2.72
C ASP A 37 4.38 -11.39 -3.87
N ALA A 38 4.44 -10.45 -4.84
CA ALA A 38 3.65 -10.45 -6.07
C ALA A 38 4.27 -11.29 -7.21
N ASP A 39 5.30 -12.09 -6.92
CA ASP A 39 6.01 -12.92 -7.89
C ASP A 39 6.79 -12.15 -8.98
N SER A 40 7.00 -10.86 -8.82
CA SER A 40 7.81 -10.10 -9.75
C SER A 40 9.26 -10.60 -9.80
N GLN A 41 9.83 -10.73 -11.01
CA GLN A 41 11.23 -11.08 -11.18
C GLN A 41 12.15 -9.86 -11.08
N TYR A 42 11.61 -8.67 -11.33
CA TYR A 42 12.35 -7.42 -11.36
C TYR A 42 11.58 -6.36 -10.58
N CYS A 43 12.31 -5.50 -9.89
CA CYS A 43 11.80 -4.29 -9.27
C CYS A 43 12.69 -3.13 -9.70
N PHE A 44 12.11 -2.15 -10.40
CA PHE A 44 12.84 -0.94 -10.79
C PHE A 44 12.46 0.19 -9.83
N ILE A 45 13.47 0.87 -9.31
CA ILE A 45 13.31 2.06 -8.48
C ILE A 45 13.96 3.22 -9.23
N LEU A 46 13.14 4.17 -9.66
CA LEU A 46 13.58 5.34 -10.41
C LEU A 46 13.33 6.59 -9.58
N PHE A 47 14.30 7.48 -9.60
CA PHE A 47 14.23 8.77 -8.93
C PHE A 47 14.25 9.88 -9.97
N GLU A 48 13.28 10.76 -9.93
CA GLU A 48 13.14 11.88 -10.85
C GLU A 48 13.04 13.19 -10.08
N ASN A 49 13.65 14.25 -10.62
CA ASN A 49 13.62 15.61 -10.08
C ASN A 49 14.02 15.72 -8.59
N ILE A 50 14.95 14.86 -8.14
CA ILE A 50 15.41 14.84 -6.74
C ILE A 50 16.00 16.18 -6.35
N GLY A 51 15.65 16.64 -5.14
CA GLY A 51 16.05 17.94 -4.62
C GLY A 51 15.14 19.10 -5.04
N THR A 52 14.05 18.82 -5.75
CA THR A 52 13.03 19.82 -6.13
C THR A 52 11.69 19.53 -5.46
N LEU A 53 10.74 20.47 -5.56
CA LEU A 53 9.36 20.27 -5.10
C LEU A 53 8.59 19.21 -5.91
N ASN A 54 9.09 18.87 -7.09
CA ASN A 54 8.51 17.87 -7.99
C ASN A 54 9.26 16.54 -7.94
N ALA A 55 10.01 16.28 -6.86
CA ALA A 55 10.71 15.00 -6.69
C ALA A 55 9.72 13.86 -6.70
N THR A 56 10.01 12.83 -7.50
CA THR A 56 9.16 11.66 -7.68
C THR A 56 9.99 10.38 -7.58
N ILE A 57 9.43 9.39 -6.92
CA ILE A 57 9.98 8.03 -6.83
C ILE A 57 8.99 7.10 -7.52
N TYR A 58 9.49 6.35 -8.50
CA TYR A 58 8.72 5.28 -9.15
C TYR A 58 9.24 3.94 -8.65
N ILE A 59 8.31 3.08 -8.24
CA ILE A 59 8.59 1.69 -7.90
C ILE A 59 7.75 0.85 -8.85
N ILE A 60 8.41 0.11 -9.73
CA ILE A 60 7.79 -0.58 -10.85
C ILE A 60 8.10 -2.06 -10.74
N ASP A 61 7.07 -2.88 -10.79
CA ASP A 61 7.18 -4.33 -10.80
C ASP A 61 6.37 -4.95 -11.95
N PHE A 62 6.59 -6.23 -12.17
CA PHE A 62 5.93 -7.05 -13.17
C PHE A 62 5.33 -8.30 -12.51
N GLY A 63 4.76 -8.11 -11.33
CA GLY A 63 4.10 -9.16 -10.58
C GLY A 63 2.69 -9.48 -11.08
N CYS A 64 1.98 -10.32 -10.32
CA CYS A 64 0.62 -10.76 -10.67
C CYS A 64 -0.43 -9.65 -10.68
N GLY A 65 -0.11 -8.46 -10.17
CA GLY A 65 -1.04 -7.34 -10.03
C GLY A 65 -2.16 -7.63 -9.02
N MET A 66 -3.11 -6.69 -8.93
CA MET A 66 -4.24 -6.80 -8.01
C MET A 66 -5.55 -6.54 -8.75
N ASN A 67 -6.52 -7.43 -8.56
CA ASN A 67 -7.89 -7.20 -8.98
C ASN A 67 -8.67 -6.40 -7.90
N ASP A 68 -9.91 -6.04 -8.18
CA ASP A 68 -10.78 -5.29 -7.27
C ASP A 68 -10.94 -5.96 -5.90
N THR A 69 -11.15 -7.28 -5.88
CA THR A 69 -11.27 -8.07 -4.64
C THR A 69 -9.99 -8.03 -3.82
N THR A 70 -8.83 -8.19 -4.47
CA THR A 70 -7.52 -8.09 -3.80
C THR A 70 -7.26 -6.69 -3.29
N ILE A 71 -7.62 -5.67 -4.07
CA ILE A 71 -7.49 -4.28 -3.63
C ILE A 71 -8.35 -4.04 -2.38
N GLN A 72 -9.61 -4.43 -2.38
CA GLN A 72 -10.51 -4.22 -1.25
C GLN A 72 -10.08 -4.99 -0.01
N ASN A 73 -9.83 -6.29 -0.14
CA ASN A 73 -9.61 -7.18 0.99
C ASN A 73 -8.18 -7.17 1.54
N CYS A 74 -7.19 -6.86 0.69
CA CYS A 74 -5.79 -6.89 1.08
C CYS A 74 -5.16 -5.50 1.08
N TRP A 75 -5.32 -4.71 0.01
CA TRP A 75 -4.70 -3.39 -0.08
C TRP A 75 -5.43 -2.34 0.76
N MET A 76 -6.75 -2.30 0.77
CA MET A 76 -7.55 -1.31 1.52
C MET A 76 -7.84 -1.72 2.97
N THR A 77 -7.64 -2.98 3.35
CA THR A 77 -7.89 -3.47 4.70
C THR A 77 -6.65 -3.39 5.57
N ILE A 78 -6.71 -2.65 6.68
CA ILE A 78 -5.61 -2.48 7.63
C ILE A 78 -5.49 -3.72 8.52
N GLY A 79 -4.27 -4.25 8.67
CA GLY A 79 -4.03 -5.40 9.55
C GLY A 79 -4.63 -6.69 9.00
N THR A 80 -4.50 -6.94 7.70
CA THR A 80 -5.01 -8.17 7.10
C THR A 80 -4.23 -9.39 7.57
N ASP A 81 -4.95 -10.48 7.81
CA ASP A 81 -4.37 -11.80 8.10
C ASP A 81 -4.10 -12.61 6.82
N ASP A 82 -4.30 -12.01 5.63
CA ASP A 82 -4.17 -12.73 4.35
C ASP A 82 -2.85 -13.48 4.24
N LYS A 83 -1.73 -12.82 4.59
CA LYS A 83 -0.40 -13.44 4.52
C LYS A 83 -0.14 -14.50 5.61
N LEU A 84 -0.95 -14.54 6.66
CA LEU A 84 -0.90 -15.61 7.66
C LEU A 84 -1.52 -16.91 7.12
N PHE A 85 -2.57 -16.79 6.32
CA PHE A 85 -3.26 -17.93 5.73
C PHE A 85 -2.68 -18.28 4.35
N ASN A 86 -2.27 -17.29 3.56
CA ASN A 86 -1.68 -17.43 2.24
C ASN A 86 -0.15 -17.20 2.29
N ILE A 87 0.56 -18.10 2.95
CA ILE A 87 2.01 -18.00 3.21
C ILE A 87 2.84 -18.01 1.93
N LYS A 88 2.32 -18.62 0.84
CA LYS A 88 3.02 -18.70 -0.44
C LYS A 88 2.31 -17.87 -1.51
N SER A 89 3.10 -17.34 -2.42
CA SER A 89 2.64 -16.77 -3.68
C SER A 89 2.21 -17.87 -4.66
N ASP A 90 1.61 -17.50 -5.78
CA ASP A 90 1.18 -18.44 -6.82
C ASP A 90 2.36 -19.25 -7.39
N ASN A 91 3.56 -18.65 -7.47
CA ASN A 91 4.80 -19.31 -7.89
C ASN A 91 5.55 -20.00 -6.73
N GLY A 92 4.95 -20.10 -5.55
CA GLY A 92 5.50 -20.85 -4.41
C GLY A 92 6.54 -20.10 -3.56
N ARG A 93 6.75 -18.80 -3.78
CA ARG A 93 7.62 -17.97 -2.93
C ARG A 93 6.99 -17.82 -1.53
N ILE A 94 7.79 -17.88 -0.50
CA ILE A 94 7.35 -17.58 0.86
C ILE A 94 7.18 -16.07 0.97
N LYS A 95 5.96 -15.61 1.24
CA LYS A 95 5.66 -14.19 1.41
C LYS A 95 6.34 -13.63 2.65
N THR A 96 6.90 -12.43 2.51
CA THR A 96 7.76 -11.81 3.54
C THR A 96 7.01 -10.85 4.45
N GLY A 97 5.90 -10.27 4.02
CA GLY A 97 5.11 -9.30 4.77
C GLY A 97 4.02 -9.96 5.61
N ALA A 98 4.04 -9.80 6.95
CA ALA A 98 3.06 -10.44 7.83
C ALA A 98 1.97 -9.50 8.38
N LYS A 99 2.18 -8.18 8.35
CA LYS A 99 1.38 -7.25 9.16
C LYS A 99 0.24 -6.53 8.42
N GLY A 100 0.18 -6.58 7.09
CA GLY A 100 -0.84 -5.85 6.30
C GLY A 100 -0.81 -4.32 6.45
N ILE A 101 0.33 -3.74 6.82
CA ILE A 101 0.52 -2.30 7.03
C ILE A 101 1.56 -1.67 6.09
N GLY A 102 2.21 -2.46 5.25
CA GLY A 102 3.33 -2.03 4.38
C GLY A 102 3.01 -0.83 3.49
N ARG A 103 1.74 -0.69 3.05
CA ARG A 103 1.33 0.47 2.23
C ARG A 103 1.46 1.82 2.94
N PHE A 104 1.40 1.86 4.26
CA PHE A 104 1.60 3.11 5.02
C PHE A 104 3.06 3.57 5.01
N ALA A 105 4.00 2.72 4.55
CA ALA A 105 5.36 3.11 4.25
C ALA A 105 5.43 4.21 3.17
N LEU A 106 4.45 4.24 2.24
CA LEU A 106 4.36 5.23 1.18
C LEU A 106 4.31 6.67 1.71
N ASN A 107 3.66 6.90 2.86
CA ASN A 107 3.64 8.21 3.52
C ASN A 107 5.03 8.72 3.95
N ARG A 108 6.01 7.83 4.11
CA ARG A 108 7.39 8.23 4.38
C ARG A 108 8.14 8.71 3.15
N LEU A 109 7.66 8.33 1.97
CA LEU A 109 8.32 8.62 0.71
C LEU A 109 7.78 9.88 0.02
N GLY A 110 6.53 10.27 0.31
CA GLY A 110 5.95 11.45 -0.31
C GLY A 110 4.57 11.81 0.22
N ASN A 111 4.12 13.02 -0.10
CA ASN A 111 2.81 13.53 0.29
C ASN A 111 1.67 12.96 -0.56
N TYR A 112 1.96 12.60 -1.80
CA TYR A 112 1.02 12.02 -2.75
C TYR A 112 1.51 10.67 -3.22
N THR A 113 0.60 9.74 -3.34
CA THR A 113 0.89 8.44 -3.93
C THR A 113 -0.13 8.12 -4.99
N THR A 114 0.35 7.62 -6.13
CA THR A 114 -0.49 7.01 -7.15
C THR A 114 0.01 5.60 -7.41
N MET A 115 -0.88 4.62 -7.31
CA MET A 115 -0.62 3.24 -7.68
C MET A 115 -1.44 2.89 -8.92
N TYR A 116 -0.80 2.23 -9.86
CA TYR A 116 -1.44 1.57 -10.98
C TYR A 116 -1.19 0.07 -10.86
N THR A 117 -2.20 -0.73 -11.09
CA THR A 117 -2.08 -2.18 -11.08
C THR A 117 -2.95 -2.80 -12.17
N VAL A 118 -2.42 -3.79 -12.85
CA VAL A 118 -3.13 -4.58 -13.86
C VAL A 118 -3.01 -6.03 -13.46
N PRO A 119 -4.11 -6.73 -13.16
CA PRO A 119 -4.05 -8.15 -12.80
C PRO A 119 -3.52 -8.98 -13.97
N GLU A 120 -2.78 -10.03 -13.67
CA GLU A 120 -2.36 -11.00 -14.68
C GLU A 120 -3.59 -11.55 -15.43
N LYS A 121 -3.49 -11.64 -16.75
CA LYS A 121 -4.59 -12.11 -17.64
C LYS A 121 -5.83 -11.20 -17.65
N SER A 122 -5.68 -9.92 -17.37
CA SER A 122 -6.74 -8.92 -17.44
C SER A 122 -6.34 -7.76 -18.32
N ASP A 123 -7.30 -7.24 -19.10
CA ASP A 123 -7.16 -6.00 -19.86
C ASP A 123 -7.65 -4.77 -19.06
N ILE A 124 -8.12 -4.99 -17.82
CA ILE A 124 -8.62 -3.93 -16.95
C ILE A 124 -7.57 -3.63 -15.90
N GLY A 125 -7.18 -2.36 -15.81
CA GLY A 125 -6.29 -1.84 -14.78
C GLY A 125 -7.03 -1.01 -13.76
N TYR A 126 -6.43 -0.88 -12.59
CA TYR A 126 -6.96 -0.08 -11.49
C TYR A 126 -5.96 1.01 -11.13
N LYS A 127 -6.49 2.17 -10.78
CA LYS A 127 -5.73 3.30 -10.26
C LYS A 127 -6.20 3.65 -8.86
N TRP A 128 -5.26 3.74 -7.93
CA TRP A 128 -5.50 4.23 -6.59
C TRP A 128 -4.64 5.46 -6.33
N THR A 129 -5.23 6.50 -5.74
CA THR A 129 -4.53 7.73 -5.38
C THR A 129 -4.80 8.10 -3.94
N VAL A 130 -3.80 8.64 -3.26
CA VAL A 130 -3.94 9.17 -1.91
C VAL A 130 -3.11 10.44 -1.73
N ASP A 131 -3.73 11.42 -1.10
CA ASP A 131 -3.07 12.56 -0.49
C ASP A 131 -2.97 12.31 1.01
N TRP A 132 -1.75 12.06 1.47
CA TRP A 132 -1.49 11.71 2.88
C TRP A 132 -1.77 12.87 3.85
N SER A 133 -1.90 14.12 3.38
CA SER A 133 -2.27 15.26 4.22
C SER A 133 -3.69 15.15 4.77
N TYR A 134 -4.57 14.41 4.06
CA TYR A 134 -5.94 14.19 4.54
C TYR A 134 -6.00 13.37 5.83
N PHE A 135 -4.98 12.54 6.09
CA PHE A 135 -4.89 11.74 7.31
C PHE A 135 -4.67 12.59 8.57
N ASP A 136 -4.22 13.83 8.43
CA ASP A 136 -4.00 14.74 9.55
C ASP A 136 -5.23 15.62 9.88
N LYS A 137 -6.28 15.54 9.05
CA LYS A 137 -7.49 16.35 9.26
C LYS A 137 -8.30 15.81 10.43
N PRO A 138 -8.76 16.68 11.36
CA PRO A 138 -9.61 16.27 12.47
C PRO A 138 -10.94 15.68 12.00
N GLY A 139 -11.43 14.65 12.69
CA GLY A 139 -12.74 14.05 12.44
C GLY A 139 -12.85 13.12 11.24
N ILE A 140 -11.76 12.92 10.48
CA ILE A 140 -11.74 11.99 9.34
C ILE A 140 -11.42 10.57 9.82
N THR A 141 -12.20 9.62 9.37
CA THR A 141 -11.99 8.19 9.58
C THR A 141 -11.30 7.56 8.38
N VAL A 142 -10.78 6.34 8.55
CA VAL A 142 -10.14 5.59 7.45
C VAL A 142 -11.13 5.34 6.30
N SER A 143 -12.41 5.15 6.61
CA SER A 143 -13.47 4.95 5.61
C SER A 143 -13.74 6.17 4.71
N ASP A 144 -13.41 7.36 5.18
CA ASP A 144 -13.62 8.61 4.41
C ASP A 144 -12.52 8.83 3.35
N LEU A 145 -11.46 8.04 3.37
CA LEU A 145 -10.24 8.25 2.56
C LEU A 145 -10.14 7.33 1.33
N SER A 146 -11.15 6.50 1.08
CA SER A 146 -11.12 5.49 0.03
C SER A 146 -11.54 6.06 -1.31
N LEU A 147 -10.58 6.32 -2.20
CA LEU A 147 -10.83 6.64 -3.61
C LEU A 147 -10.11 5.61 -4.49
N ILE A 148 -10.87 4.67 -5.04
CA ILE A 148 -10.40 3.75 -6.09
C ILE A 148 -11.07 4.18 -7.40
N HIS A 149 -10.25 4.39 -8.44
CA HIS A 149 -10.72 4.61 -9.80
C HIS A 149 -10.40 3.36 -10.64
N ILE A 150 -11.40 2.90 -11.35
CA ILE A 150 -11.31 1.79 -12.31
C ILE A 150 -11.13 2.36 -13.71
#